data_a6812141cdb984c8c485bf3e0b91fc5f
#
_entry.id   a6812141cdb984c8c485bf3e0b91fc5f
#
_cell.length_a   1.000
_cell.length_b   1.000
_cell.length_c   1.000
_cell.angle_alpha   90.00
_cell.angle_beta   90.00
_cell.angle_gamma   90.00
#
_symmetry.space_group_name_H-M   'P 1'
#
loop_
_entity.id
_entity.type
_entity.pdbx_description
1 polymer ?
#
loop_
_entity_poly.entity_id
_entity_poly.type
_entity_poly.pdbx_seq_one_letter_code
_entity_poly.pdbx_strand_id
1 'polypeptide(L)'
;MDALDRGVGVPFEHDSSTDGWAEARPRARGKPRRPSDWPGAGPIDLAVHDLPHASSTTEWWYLKAHVRTLDGRPLSLFAAFFRVLKGRDETTGELLWAHSLTWALSDPQRKRYVAESLVDRDAPRLGLEKIDRGEGTRDARILRAMREVCARGKVPHPDRLFEREPFVALRRLDLQFDDARLYKSDDGRYHLELRHARERIACNLSFTTCKPAVRHGDDGVVKGTQGEDMFYYFVPRCDVEGEVELDGAVVPIASGDGWFDHEFGRHPEGEASAHKGKRDDIAWNWCGLQLDDGSELSAYRIVDLGTQELLGERVLLVDKNGTRHDLKGGSFEPQNLWRSTRSFNEYPTRWRLSVPDAALELVLEASFPDQEFVTVISKPAFWEGRVEAHGRKHGRRVTGVGYVERSGFCSIDDLEGFFAAVGKEVRRSVADLYPHEPTREQARDLIASEARDGWMDGVDVDRFARTMIHPVREITDRGGKSWRSYAALACCDIVGGDSREFVKWLAMPEFMHVGSLIVDDVQDRSDVRRGGPCVHMLYGDAHAINAGTACYFMGQKLLASDKVSPADRLRLYDLYFEALRAGHAGQALDLEGFDDVVDDAVERGDGDSL
;
A
#
# COMPACT_ATOMS: atom_id res chain seq x y z
N MET A 1 27.09 8.40 24.35
CA MET A 1 27.99 9.37 23.68
C MET A 1 27.71 9.28 22.20
N ASP A 2 27.03 10.26 21.76
CA ASP A 2 26.78 10.81 20.43
C ASP A 2 27.19 10.00 19.20
N ALA A 3 26.23 9.52 18.50
CA ALA A 3 26.06 9.57 17.03
C ALA A 3 25.15 8.46 16.50
N LEU A 4 23.87 8.56 16.66
CA LEU A 4 22.88 7.79 15.84
C LEU A 4 21.47 8.43 15.96
N ASP A 5 21.43 9.74 15.76
CA ASP A 5 20.16 10.42 15.51
C ASP A 5 20.41 11.56 14.52
N ARG A 6 20.50 11.20 13.24
CA ARG A 6 20.38 12.15 12.15
C ARG A 6 19.48 11.56 11.08
N GLY A 7 18.23 11.95 11.19
CA GLY A 7 17.36 11.97 10.02
C GLY A 7 18.04 12.75 8.91
N VAL A 8 18.27 12.10 7.78
CA VAL A 8 18.84 12.73 6.59
C VAL A 8 17.73 13.54 5.94
N GLY A 9 17.54 14.74 6.43
CA GLY A 9 17.00 15.84 5.65
C GLY A 9 18.15 16.42 4.85
N VAL A 10 18.20 16.16 3.56
CA VAL A 10 19.15 16.83 2.65
C VAL A 10 18.56 18.21 2.34
N PRO A 11 19.21 19.31 2.75
CA PRO A 11 18.84 20.64 2.28
C PRO A 11 19.33 20.78 0.83
N PHE A 12 18.41 21.13 -0.07
CA PHE A 12 18.78 21.58 -1.40
C PHE A 12 19.39 22.99 -1.29
N GLU A 13 20.69 23.09 -1.40
CA GLU A 13 21.36 24.35 -1.69
C GLU A 13 21.07 24.73 -3.15
N HIS A 14 20.53 25.92 -3.34
CA HIS A 14 20.45 26.59 -4.63
C HIS A 14 21.85 27.02 -5.05
N ASP A 15 22.46 26.31 -5.99
CA ASP A 15 23.62 26.85 -6.73
C ASP A 15 23.11 27.60 -7.98
N SER A 16 23.22 28.91 -7.93
CA SER A 16 22.95 29.81 -9.03
C SER A 16 24.23 29.97 -9.85
N SER A 17 24.52 29.04 -10.76
CA SER A 17 25.48 29.30 -11.85
C SER A 17 24.79 29.06 -13.20
N THR A 18 24.38 30.17 -13.79
CA THR A 18 24.16 30.30 -15.22
C THR A 18 25.51 30.13 -15.93
N ASP A 19 25.63 29.03 -16.73
CA ASP A 19 26.35 29.13 -18.02
C ASP A 19 26.36 27.77 -18.76
N GLY A 20 25.88 27.81 -20.01
CA GLY A 20 26.45 27.00 -21.08
C GLY A 20 25.87 25.60 -21.32
N TRP A 21 24.57 25.44 -21.61
CA TRP A 21 24.12 24.25 -22.35
C TRP A 21 24.30 24.47 -23.86
N ALA A 22 25.38 23.94 -24.39
CA ALA A 22 25.53 23.77 -25.85
C ALA A 22 24.53 22.70 -26.30
N GLU A 23 23.51 23.14 -27.06
CA GLU A 23 22.56 22.28 -27.75
C GLU A 23 23.28 21.27 -28.65
N ALA A 24 23.34 20.01 -28.22
CA ALA A 24 23.52 18.90 -29.14
C ALA A 24 22.16 18.72 -29.86
N ARG A 25 22.07 19.27 -31.07
CA ARG A 25 20.92 19.11 -31.97
C ARG A 25 20.73 17.62 -32.28
N PRO A 26 19.63 16.97 -31.81
CA PRO A 26 19.26 15.64 -32.29
C PRO A 26 18.88 15.79 -33.76
N ARG A 27 19.42 14.92 -34.61
CA ARG A 27 18.97 14.78 -36.01
C ARG A 27 17.46 14.63 -36.00
N ALA A 28 16.74 15.47 -36.72
CA ALA A 28 15.30 15.45 -36.90
C ALA A 28 14.86 14.08 -37.43
N ARG A 29 14.54 13.13 -36.56
CA ARG A 29 13.66 12.01 -36.90
C ARG A 29 12.28 12.63 -37.10
N GLY A 30 11.66 12.41 -38.26
CA GLY A 30 10.31 12.88 -38.53
C GLY A 30 9.39 12.50 -37.37
N LYS A 31 8.50 13.43 -36.94
CA LYS A 31 7.55 13.16 -35.87
C LYS A 31 6.86 11.82 -36.16
N PRO A 32 6.86 10.85 -35.23
CA PRO A 32 6.16 9.59 -35.44
C PRO A 32 4.71 9.90 -35.83
N ARG A 33 4.23 9.24 -36.89
CA ARG A 33 2.87 9.46 -37.41
C ARG A 33 1.88 8.90 -36.39
N ARG A 34 1.06 9.78 -35.79
CA ARG A 34 0.01 9.35 -34.86
C ARG A 34 -0.87 8.29 -35.49
N PRO A 35 -1.27 7.25 -34.73
CA PRO A 35 -2.30 6.31 -35.18
C PRO A 35 -3.56 7.04 -35.61
N SER A 36 -4.26 6.52 -36.61
CA SER A 36 -5.44 7.16 -37.16
C SER A 36 -6.68 7.12 -36.25
N ASP A 37 -6.67 6.25 -35.26
CA ASP A 37 -7.70 6.11 -34.23
C ASP A 37 -7.46 6.99 -32.99
N TRP A 38 -6.32 7.71 -32.95
CA TRP A 38 -6.08 8.70 -31.90
C TRP A 38 -6.76 10.04 -32.22
N PRO A 39 -7.17 10.81 -31.18
CA PRO A 39 -7.77 12.13 -31.37
C PRO A 39 -6.87 13.08 -32.17
N GLY A 40 -7.44 13.75 -33.18
CA GLY A 40 -6.79 14.82 -33.92
C GLY A 40 -6.61 16.10 -33.09
N ALA A 41 -6.31 17.23 -33.74
CA ALA A 41 -6.07 18.51 -33.06
C ALA A 41 -7.34 19.19 -32.48
N GLY A 42 -8.54 18.72 -32.85
CA GLY A 42 -9.82 19.29 -32.40
C GLY A 42 -10.21 18.87 -30.97
N PRO A 43 -11.42 19.23 -30.51
CA PRO A 43 -11.99 18.73 -29.26
C PRO A 43 -12.03 17.21 -29.23
N ILE A 44 -11.99 16.64 -28.03
CA ILE A 44 -12.19 15.19 -27.86
C ILE A 44 -13.66 14.87 -28.12
N ASP A 45 -13.91 13.98 -29.06
CA ASP A 45 -15.24 13.41 -29.30
C ASP A 45 -15.42 12.15 -28.46
N LEU A 46 -16.13 12.27 -27.34
CA LEU A 46 -16.35 11.16 -26.41
C LEU A 46 -17.21 10.03 -27.00
N ALA A 47 -17.89 10.22 -28.13
CA ALA A 47 -18.60 9.14 -28.80
C ALA A 47 -17.66 8.21 -29.59
N VAL A 48 -16.49 8.73 -29.96
CA VAL A 48 -15.48 8.03 -30.77
C VAL A 48 -14.27 7.62 -29.92
N HIS A 49 -13.77 8.55 -29.10
CA HIS A 49 -12.48 8.35 -28.43
C HIS A 49 -12.60 7.68 -27.04
N ASP A 50 -13.82 7.40 -26.56
CA ASP A 50 -14.02 6.50 -25.40
C ASP A 50 -13.94 5.01 -25.83
N LEU A 51 -14.00 4.75 -27.14
CA LEU A 51 -13.99 3.37 -27.67
C LEU A 51 -12.59 2.76 -27.55
N PRO A 52 -12.51 1.43 -27.51
CA PRO A 52 -11.23 0.71 -27.54
C PRO A 52 -10.40 1.01 -28.79
N HIS A 53 -9.12 1.38 -28.60
CA HIS A 53 -8.20 1.75 -29.66
C HIS A 53 -7.43 0.53 -30.20
N ALA A 54 -7.64 0.17 -31.45
CA ALA A 54 -6.99 -0.98 -32.07
C ALA A 54 -5.47 -0.81 -32.24
N SER A 55 -5.01 0.45 -32.32
CA SER A 55 -3.58 0.77 -32.45
C SER A 55 -2.81 0.69 -31.12
N SER A 56 -3.50 0.63 -29.99
CA SER A 56 -2.87 0.64 -28.67
C SER A 56 -2.43 -0.75 -28.24
N THR A 57 -1.38 -0.83 -27.45
CA THR A 57 -0.92 -2.07 -26.80
C THR A 57 -1.28 -2.12 -25.32
N THR A 58 -1.58 -0.97 -24.74
CA THR A 58 -2.07 -0.80 -23.38
C THR A 58 -3.14 0.28 -23.38
N GLU A 59 -4.21 0.06 -22.65
CA GLU A 59 -5.34 0.99 -22.57
C GLU A 59 -6.08 0.78 -21.28
N TRP A 60 -6.56 1.88 -20.65
CA TRP A 60 -7.41 1.79 -19.48
C TRP A 60 -8.42 2.93 -19.40
N TRP A 61 -9.56 2.61 -18.83
CA TRP A 61 -10.64 3.52 -18.47
C TRP A 61 -10.71 3.59 -16.95
N TYR A 62 -10.56 4.78 -16.42
CA TYR A 62 -10.57 5.02 -14.99
C TYR A 62 -11.71 5.97 -14.63
N LEU A 63 -12.48 5.61 -13.60
CA LEU A 63 -13.51 6.46 -13.02
C LEU A 63 -13.26 6.59 -11.53
N LYS A 64 -13.54 7.78 -11.01
CA LYS A 64 -13.67 7.99 -9.58
C LYS A 64 -14.93 8.76 -9.28
N ALA A 65 -15.51 8.54 -8.09
CA ALA A 65 -16.64 9.27 -7.59
C ALA A 65 -16.46 9.60 -6.12
N HIS A 66 -16.91 10.79 -5.74
CA HIS A 66 -17.08 11.24 -4.39
C HIS A 66 -18.56 11.48 -4.18
N VAL A 67 -19.21 10.62 -3.38
CA VAL A 67 -20.65 10.65 -3.22
C VAL A 67 -21.04 10.88 -1.76
N ARG A 68 -22.23 11.45 -1.56
CA ARG A 68 -22.87 11.56 -0.27
C ARG A 68 -24.21 10.85 -0.33
N THR A 69 -24.41 9.91 0.57
CA THR A 69 -25.67 9.18 0.70
C THR A 69 -26.78 10.06 1.28
N LEU A 70 -28.04 9.65 1.17
CA LEU A 70 -29.17 10.40 1.72
C LEU A 70 -29.10 10.62 3.23
N ASP A 71 -28.48 9.72 3.97
CA ASP A 71 -28.21 9.85 5.42
C ASP A 71 -26.96 10.73 5.71
N GLY A 72 -26.34 11.31 4.69
CA GLY A 72 -25.23 12.26 4.78
C GLY A 72 -23.84 11.61 4.87
N ARG A 73 -23.70 10.30 4.75
CA ARG A 73 -22.43 9.59 4.81
C ARG A 73 -21.58 9.83 3.57
N PRO A 74 -20.34 10.30 3.69
CA PRO A 74 -19.43 10.44 2.56
C PRO A 74 -18.85 9.10 2.18
N LEU A 75 -18.82 8.80 0.87
CA LEU A 75 -18.15 7.65 0.29
C LEU A 75 -17.33 8.12 -0.90
N SER A 76 -16.28 7.37 -1.22
CA SER A 76 -15.53 7.59 -2.46
C SER A 76 -15.14 6.26 -3.06
N LEU A 77 -15.11 6.18 -4.37
CA LEU A 77 -14.68 4.99 -5.09
C LEU A 77 -13.83 5.37 -6.29
N PHE A 78 -12.98 4.44 -6.70
CA PHE A 78 -12.40 4.42 -8.04
C PHE A 78 -12.56 3.03 -8.67
N ALA A 79 -12.52 2.99 -9.99
CA ALA A 79 -12.48 1.76 -10.77
C ALA A 79 -11.65 1.97 -12.04
N ALA A 80 -10.73 1.05 -12.32
CA ALA A 80 -9.89 1.06 -13.50
C ALA A 80 -10.00 -0.26 -14.26
N PHE A 81 -10.47 -0.17 -15.50
CA PHE A 81 -10.62 -1.28 -16.43
C PHE A 81 -9.44 -1.26 -17.40
N PHE A 82 -8.65 -2.32 -17.42
CA PHE A 82 -7.43 -2.39 -18.24
C PHE A 82 -7.56 -3.45 -19.33
N ARG A 83 -6.93 -3.15 -20.46
CA ARG A 83 -6.57 -4.16 -21.44
C ARG A 83 -5.13 -3.99 -21.91
N VAL A 84 -4.43 -5.11 -22.06
CA VAL A 84 -3.03 -5.13 -22.51
C VAL A 84 -2.89 -6.16 -23.60
N LEU A 85 -2.24 -5.80 -24.69
CA LEU A 85 -2.00 -6.71 -25.81
C LEU A 85 -1.05 -7.83 -25.37
N LYS A 86 -1.52 -9.07 -25.37
CA LYS A 86 -0.70 -10.25 -25.05
C LYS A 86 -0.11 -10.95 -26.29
N GLY A 87 -0.58 -10.61 -27.46
CA GLY A 87 -0.07 -11.20 -28.70
C GLY A 87 -1.08 -11.12 -29.85
N ARG A 88 -0.85 -11.97 -30.83
CA ARG A 88 -1.70 -12.13 -32.00
C ARG A 88 -1.93 -13.63 -32.20
N ASP A 89 -3.16 -14.02 -32.50
CA ASP A 89 -3.49 -15.39 -32.87
C ASP A 89 -2.76 -15.75 -34.18
N GLU A 90 -2.00 -16.83 -34.18
CA GLU A 90 -1.17 -17.23 -35.31
C GLU A 90 -2.02 -17.69 -36.53
N THR A 91 -3.25 -18.14 -36.27
CA THR A 91 -4.13 -18.70 -37.32
C THR A 91 -5.02 -17.62 -37.92
N THR A 92 -5.65 -16.81 -37.08
CA THR A 92 -6.61 -15.79 -37.50
C THR A 92 -5.99 -14.41 -37.70
N GLY A 93 -4.82 -14.16 -37.10
CA GLY A 93 -4.18 -12.85 -37.06
C GLY A 93 -4.86 -11.84 -36.13
N GLU A 94 -5.87 -12.27 -35.37
CA GLU A 94 -6.58 -11.42 -34.42
C GLU A 94 -5.71 -11.02 -33.21
N LEU A 95 -5.93 -9.82 -32.71
CA LEU A 95 -5.23 -9.33 -31.49
C LEU A 95 -5.79 -10.02 -30.26
N LEU A 96 -4.90 -10.59 -29.46
CA LEU A 96 -5.23 -11.24 -28.19
C LEU A 96 -4.94 -10.27 -27.04
N TRP A 97 -5.92 -10.08 -26.17
CA TRP A 97 -5.85 -9.15 -25.06
C TRP A 97 -5.89 -9.86 -23.71
N ALA A 98 -5.11 -9.36 -22.77
CA ALA A 98 -5.29 -9.64 -21.37
C ALA A 98 -6.04 -8.47 -20.71
N HIS A 99 -6.90 -8.77 -19.75
CA HIS A 99 -7.72 -7.80 -19.07
C HIS A 99 -7.45 -7.83 -17.57
N SER A 100 -7.63 -6.68 -16.91
CA SER A 100 -7.66 -6.61 -15.47
C SER A 100 -8.58 -5.49 -14.99
N LEU A 101 -9.08 -5.64 -13.78
CA LEU A 101 -9.92 -4.67 -13.10
C LEU A 101 -9.37 -4.43 -11.70
N THR A 102 -9.17 -3.17 -11.36
CA THR A 102 -8.90 -2.75 -9.98
C THR A 102 -9.95 -1.74 -9.56
N TRP A 103 -10.55 -1.92 -8.40
CA TRP A 103 -11.46 -0.93 -7.86
C TRP A 103 -11.44 -0.94 -6.34
N ALA A 104 -11.77 0.19 -5.72
CA ALA A 104 -11.92 0.28 -4.29
C ALA A 104 -12.99 1.28 -3.88
N LEU A 105 -13.61 0.99 -2.72
CA LEU A 105 -14.54 1.87 -2.02
C LEU A 105 -13.90 2.33 -0.70
N SER A 106 -13.82 3.64 -0.51
CA SER A 106 -13.41 4.30 0.73
C SER A 106 -14.61 4.80 1.50
N ASP A 107 -14.73 4.41 2.76
CA ASP A 107 -15.72 4.88 3.72
C ASP A 107 -15.00 5.62 4.86
N PRO A 108 -14.87 6.95 4.78
CA PRO A 108 -14.17 7.73 5.79
C PRO A 108 -14.77 7.65 7.18
N GLN A 109 -16.09 7.53 7.27
CA GLN A 109 -16.79 7.50 8.55
C GLN A 109 -16.45 6.24 9.35
N ARG A 110 -16.33 5.10 8.66
CA ARG A 110 -15.95 3.82 9.27
C ARG A 110 -14.45 3.53 9.16
N LYS A 111 -13.69 4.38 8.49
CA LYS A 111 -12.27 4.16 8.14
C LYS A 111 -12.05 2.81 7.46
N ARG A 112 -12.97 2.46 6.56
CA ARG A 112 -12.97 1.18 5.85
C ARG A 112 -12.61 1.40 4.38
N TYR A 113 -11.65 0.61 3.91
CA TYR A 113 -11.23 0.56 2.52
C TYR A 113 -11.44 -0.87 2.01
N VAL A 114 -12.34 -1.03 1.05
CA VAL A 114 -12.63 -2.31 0.40
C VAL A 114 -12.11 -2.25 -1.01
N ALA A 115 -11.21 -3.15 -1.35
CA ALA A 115 -10.54 -3.18 -2.64
C ALA A 115 -10.64 -4.57 -3.28
N GLU A 116 -10.72 -4.60 -4.59
CA GLU A 116 -10.75 -5.83 -5.37
C GLU A 116 -9.85 -5.72 -6.60
N SER A 117 -9.05 -6.75 -6.84
CA SER A 117 -8.17 -6.90 -7.98
C SER A 117 -8.51 -8.19 -8.72
N LEU A 118 -8.94 -8.05 -9.97
CA LEU A 118 -9.31 -9.15 -10.87
C LEU A 118 -8.40 -9.14 -12.08
N VAL A 119 -7.97 -10.34 -12.51
CA VAL A 119 -7.05 -10.53 -13.62
C VAL A 119 -7.48 -11.59 -14.60
N ASP A 120 -6.94 -11.47 -15.78
CA ASP A 120 -7.13 -12.40 -16.89
C ASP A 120 -6.90 -13.85 -16.46
N ARG A 121 -7.71 -14.76 -17.00
CA ARG A 121 -7.60 -16.20 -16.74
C ARG A 121 -6.26 -16.79 -17.20
N ASP A 122 -5.60 -16.14 -18.16
CA ASP A 122 -4.26 -16.49 -18.62
C ASP A 122 -3.14 -15.96 -17.71
N ALA A 123 -3.44 -15.16 -16.70
CA ALA A 123 -2.43 -14.56 -15.82
C ALA A 123 -1.45 -15.57 -15.18
N PRO A 124 -1.86 -16.80 -14.77
CA PRO A 124 -0.92 -17.80 -14.27
C PRO A 124 0.10 -18.23 -15.32
N ARG A 125 -0.34 -18.48 -16.57
CA ARG A 125 0.54 -18.85 -17.68
C ARG A 125 1.52 -17.72 -18.01
N LEU A 126 1.01 -16.50 -18.14
CA LEU A 126 1.83 -15.31 -18.40
C LEU A 126 2.83 -15.04 -17.26
N GLY A 127 2.44 -15.33 -16.02
CA GLY A 127 3.32 -15.26 -14.85
C GLY A 127 4.47 -16.27 -14.93
N LEU A 128 4.21 -17.51 -15.33
CA LEU A 128 5.25 -18.52 -15.55
C LEU A 128 6.22 -18.10 -16.66
N GLU A 129 5.71 -17.60 -17.79
CA GLU A 129 6.53 -17.11 -18.89
C GLU A 129 7.43 -15.93 -18.46
N LYS A 130 6.94 -15.00 -17.64
CA LYS A 130 7.77 -13.92 -17.07
C LYS A 130 8.88 -14.46 -16.19
N ILE A 131 8.55 -15.40 -15.29
CA ILE A 131 9.54 -16.04 -14.41
C ILE A 131 10.60 -16.77 -15.25
N ASP A 132 10.20 -17.46 -16.31
CA ASP A 132 11.13 -18.18 -17.21
C ASP A 132 12.06 -17.23 -17.98
N ARG A 133 11.61 -16.00 -18.24
CA ARG A 133 12.44 -14.93 -18.82
C ARG A 133 13.33 -14.23 -17.82
N GLY A 134 13.23 -14.57 -16.52
CA GLY A 134 13.98 -13.93 -15.44
C GLY A 134 13.46 -12.54 -15.07
N GLU A 135 12.18 -12.27 -15.35
CA GLU A 135 11.50 -11.03 -14.96
C GLU A 135 10.89 -11.17 -13.54
N GLY A 136 10.75 -10.06 -12.83
CA GLY A 136 10.14 -10.01 -11.50
C GLY A 136 11.15 -9.91 -10.36
N THR A 137 10.79 -10.39 -9.16
CA THR A 137 11.65 -10.33 -7.98
C THR A 137 12.93 -11.12 -8.16
N ARG A 138 14.03 -10.66 -7.54
CA ARG A 138 15.32 -11.37 -7.51
C ARG A 138 15.40 -12.40 -6.37
N ASP A 139 14.47 -12.42 -5.44
CA ASP A 139 14.43 -13.38 -4.36
C ASP A 139 13.99 -14.75 -4.87
N ALA A 140 14.90 -15.72 -4.87
CA ALA A 140 14.65 -17.08 -5.35
C ALA A 140 13.53 -17.80 -4.59
N ARG A 141 13.29 -17.45 -3.32
CA ARG A 141 12.22 -18.03 -2.49
C ARG A 141 10.86 -17.54 -2.94
N ILE A 142 10.75 -16.23 -3.20
CA ILE A 142 9.53 -15.62 -3.72
C ILE A 142 9.25 -16.14 -5.12
N LEU A 143 10.25 -16.18 -6.02
CA LEU A 143 10.10 -16.76 -7.37
C LEU A 143 9.59 -18.20 -7.33
N ARG A 144 10.13 -19.03 -6.43
CA ARG A 144 9.67 -20.41 -6.26
C ARG A 144 8.21 -20.46 -5.83
N ALA A 145 7.81 -19.68 -4.83
CA ALA A 145 6.44 -19.62 -4.34
C ALA A 145 5.47 -19.15 -5.43
N MET A 146 5.84 -18.09 -6.18
CA MET A 146 5.04 -17.61 -7.32
C MET A 146 4.89 -18.67 -8.40
N ARG A 147 5.99 -19.36 -8.75
CA ARG A 147 5.96 -20.46 -9.73
C ARG A 147 5.01 -21.58 -9.28
N GLU A 148 5.05 -21.98 -8.02
CA GLU A 148 4.17 -23.02 -7.47
C GLU A 148 2.69 -22.62 -7.54
N VAL A 149 2.36 -21.38 -7.23
CA VAL A 149 0.99 -20.84 -7.31
C VAL A 149 0.52 -20.82 -8.76
N CYS A 150 1.32 -20.24 -9.66
CA CYS A 150 0.98 -20.13 -11.10
C CYS A 150 0.88 -21.51 -11.76
N ALA A 151 1.74 -22.47 -11.42
CA ALA A 151 1.68 -23.84 -11.95
C ALA A 151 0.40 -24.59 -11.56
N ARG A 152 -0.29 -24.17 -10.48
CA ARG A 152 -1.62 -24.68 -10.09
C ARG A 152 -2.76 -23.94 -10.79
N GLY A 153 -2.49 -23.07 -11.76
CA GLY A 153 -3.49 -22.27 -12.46
C GLY A 153 -4.12 -21.18 -11.57
N LYS A 154 -3.40 -20.68 -10.58
CA LYS A 154 -3.84 -19.66 -9.64
C LYS A 154 -2.93 -18.43 -9.72
N VAL A 155 -3.40 -17.34 -9.14
CA VAL A 155 -2.59 -16.14 -8.89
C VAL A 155 -2.41 -15.93 -7.39
N PRO A 156 -1.32 -15.27 -6.94
CA PRO A 156 -1.15 -14.94 -5.53
C PRO A 156 -2.25 -14.01 -5.02
N HIS A 157 -2.70 -14.21 -3.79
CA HIS A 157 -3.60 -13.27 -3.13
C HIS A 157 -2.95 -11.88 -2.97
N PRO A 158 -3.76 -10.79 -3.00
CA PRO A 158 -5.23 -10.76 -3.00
C PRO A 158 -5.87 -10.85 -4.38
N ASP A 159 -5.07 -10.91 -5.46
CA ASP A 159 -5.59 -10.96 -6.82
C ASP A 159 -6.42 -12.23 -7.05
N ARG A 160 -7.46 -12.11 -7.87
CA ARG A 160 -8.32 -13.21 -8.26
C ARG A 160 -8.44 -13.28 -9.78
N LEU A 161 -8.59 -14.49 -10.31
CA LEU A 161 -8.88 -14.69 -11.73
C LEU A 161 -10.33 -14.33 -12.02
N PHE A 162 -10.59 -13.77 -13.21
CA PHE A 162 -11.95 -13.67 -13.73
C PHE A 162 -12.62 -15.04 -13.78
N GLU A 163 -13.87 -15.10 -13.35
CA GLU A 163 -14.70 -16.30 -13.46
C GLU A 163 -15.23 -16.48 -14.88
N ARG A 164 -15.54 -15.37 -15.55
CA ARG A 164 -16.04 -15.30 -16.93
C ARG A 164 -15.02 -14.62 -17.83
N GLU A 165 -15.11 -14.89 -19.14
CA GLU A 165 -14.28 -14.19 -20.12
C GLU A 165 -14.70 -12.72 -20.18
N PRO A 166 -13.75 -11.76 -20.05
CA PRO A 166 -14.05 -10.34 -20.18
C PRO A 166 -14.59 -10.00 -21.57
N PHE A 167 -15.62 -9.16 -21.60
CA PHE A 167 -16.22 -8.67 -22.84
C PHE A 167 -15.90 -7.19 -23.04
N VAL A 168 -15.43 -6.84 -24.24
CA VAL A 168 -15.12 -5.47 -24.67
C VAL A 168 -15.78 -5.22 -26.03
N ALA A 169 -16.78 -4.36 -26.07
CA ALA A 169 -17.43 -3.97 -27.31
C ALA A 169 -16.57 -2.97 -28.11
N LEU A 170 -16.36 -3.24 -29.42
CA LEU A 170 -15.47 -2.41 -30.25
C LEU A 170 -16.16 -1.16 -30.84
N ARG A 171 -17.49 -1.09 -30.84
CA ARG A 171 -18.26 -0.01 -31.49
C ARG A 171 -19.08 0.84 -30.54
N ARG A 172 -19.01 0.58 -29.27
CA ARG A 172 -19.60 1.37 -28.19
C ARG A 172 -18.76 1.15 -26.94
N LEU A 173 -18.78 2.08 -26.01
CA LEU A 173 -18.18 1.84 -24.69
C LEU A 173 -19.10 0.88 -23.94
N ASP A 174 -18.66 -0.36 -23.79
CA ASP A 174 -19.34 -1.42 -23.04
C ASP A 174 -18.29 -2.48 -22.67
N LEU A 175 -17.82 -2.40 -21.45
CA LEU A 175 -16.82 -3.28 -20.86
C LEU A 175 -17.49 -4.09 -19.76
N GLN A 176 -17.47 -5.41 -19.87
CA GLN A 176 -18.05 -6.28 -18.84
C GLN A 176 -17.01 -7.29 -18.36
N PHE A 177 -16.59 -7.14 -17.12
CA PHE A 177 -15.54 -7.92 -16.45
C PHE A 177 -16.15 -8.56 -15.20
N ASP A 178 -16.57 -9.84 -15.31
CA ASP A 178 -17.37 -10.54 -14.31
C ASP A 178 -18.64 -9.77 -13.91
N ASP A 179 -18.76 -9.37 -12.64
CA ASP A 179 -19.90 -8.61 -12.10
C ASP A 179 -19.69 -7.08 -12.15
N ALA A 180 -18.59 -6.65 -12.79
CA ALA A 180 -18.33 -5.24 -13.03
C ALA A 180 -18.64 -4.88 -14.48
N ARG A 181 -19.24 -3.70 -14.69
CA ARG A 181 -19.54 -3.18 -16.02
C ARG A 181 -19.33 -1.67 -16.08
N LEU A 182 -18.67 -1.23 -17.13
CA LEU A 182 -18.61 0.17 -17.53
C LEU A 182 -19.21 0.31 -18.92
N TYR A 183 -20.25 1.10 -19.05
CA TYR A 183 -20.87 1.36 -20.37
C TYR A 183 -21.38 2.78 -20.51
N LYS A 184 -21.62 3.18 -21.74
CA LYS A 184 -22.20 4.48 -22.08
C LYS A 184 -23.57 4.27 -22.71
N SER A 185 -24.59 4.94 -22.17
CA SER A 185 -25.95 4.91 -22.70
C SER A 185 -26.11 5.85 -23.90
N ASP A 186 -27.20 5.71 -24.64
CA ASP A 186 -27.48 6.50 -25.85
C ASP A 186 -27.61 8.01 -25.57
N ASP A 187 -27.97 8.39 -24.36
CA ASP A 187 -28.02 9.80 -23.90
C ASP A 187 -26.64 10.35 -23.47
N GLY A 188 -25.58 9.55 -23.63
CA GLY A 188 -24.19 9.94 -23.40
C GLY A 188 -23.71 9.84 -21.96
N ARG A 189 -24.52 9.32 -21.02
CA ARG A 189 -24.10 9.08 -19.63
C ARG A 189 -23.25 7.83 -19.52
N TYR A 190 -22.24 7.87 -18.66
CA TYR A 190 -21.49 6.66 -18.27
C TYR A 190 -22.21 5.98 -17.11
N HIS A 191 -22.19 4.67 -17.13
CA HIS A 191 -22.73 3.82 -16.08
C HIS A 191 -21.65 2.88 -15.58
N LEU A 192 -21.52 2.80 -14.25
CA LEU A 192 -20.57 1.96 -13.56
C LEU A 192 -21.31 1.04 -12.59
N GLU A 193 -21.21 -0.24 -12.85
CA GLU A 193 -21.73 -1.31 -12.00
C GLU A 193 -20.55 -2.07 -11.40
N LEU A 194 -20.48 -2.19 -10.08
CA LEU A 194 -19.44 -2.92 -9.36
C LEU A 194 -20.09 -3.76 -8.27
N ARG A 195 -19.54 -4.96 -8.02
CA ARG A 195 -20.01 -5.83 -6.95
C ARG A 195 -18.86 -6.56 -6.28
N HIS A 196 -18.82 -6.51 -4.95
CA HIS A 196 -17.96 -7.33 -4.11
C HIS A 196 -18.83 -8.26 -3.25
N ALA A 197 -19.00 -9.49 -3.71
CA ALA A 197 -19.96 -10.43 -3.10
C ALA A 197 -19.64 -10.76 -1.63
N ARG A 198 -18.36 -10.98 -1.30
CA ARG A 198 -17.92 -11.32 0.07
C ARG A 198 -18.17 -10.17 1.05
N GLU A 199 -17.89 -8.95 0.65
CA GLU A 199 -18.06 -7.74 1.49
C GLU A 199 -19.49 -7.21 1.44
N ARG A 200 -20.37 -7.80 0.60
CA ARG A 200 -21.75 -7.37 0.40
C ARG A 200 -21.87 -5.89 0.05
N ILE A 201 -21.01 -5.47 -0.88
CA ILE A 201 -20.96 -4.11 -1.43
C ILE A 201 -21.32 -4.20 -2.91
N ALA A 202 -22.18 -3.29 -3.37
CA ALA A 202 -22.39 -3.04 -4.78
C ALA A 202 -22.53 -1.53 -5.02
N CYS A 203 -22.10 -1.08 -6.19
CA CYS A 203 -22.26 0.29 -6.64
C CYS A 203 -22.95 0.27 -8.00
N ASN A 204 -24.00 1.07 -8.14
CA ASN A 204 -24.72 1.26 -9.39
C ASN A 204 -24.85 2.76 -9.63
N LEU A 205 -23.92 3.32 -10.41
CA LEU A 205 -23.72 4.75 -10.55
C LEU A 205 -23.85 5.18 -12.00
N SER A 206 -24.44 6.35 -12.22
CA SER A 206 -24.45 7.04 -13.50
C SER A 206 -23.73 8.38 -13.40
N PHE A 207 -22.97 8.72 -14.45
CA PHE A 207 -22.14 9.93 -14.51
C PHE A 207 -22.59 10.77 -15.70
N THR A 208 -22.97 12.01 -15.42
CA THR A 208 -23.31 13.01 -16.44
C THR A 208 -22.18 14.01 -16.53
N THR A 209 -21.58 14.18 -17.71
CA THR A 209 -20.44 15.09 -17.89
C THR A 209 -20.86 16.56 -17.70
N CYS A 210 -20.16 17.30 -16.82
CA CYS A 210 -20.43 18.71 -16.55
C CYS A 210 -19.47 19.65 -17.27
N LYS A 211 -18.31 19.14 -17.68
CA LYS A 211 -17.26 19.89 -18.37
C LYS A 211 -16.73 19.13 -19.56
N PRO A 212 -16.16 19.80 -20.57
CA PRO A 212 -15.54 19.13 -21.71
C PRO A 212 -14.32 18.32 -21.28
N ALA A 213 -13.98 17.29 -22.08
CA ALA A 213 -12.77 16.52 -21.91
C ALA A 213 -11.53 17.39 -22.10
N VAL A 214 -10.52 17.17 -21.26
CA VAL A 214 -9.26 17.90 -21.21
C VAL A 214 -8.11 16.97 -21.51
N ARG A 215 -7.19 17.36 -22.38
CA ARG A 215 -5.99 16.57 -22.72
C ARG A 215 -4.90 16.76 -21.68
N HIS A 216 -4.19 15.72 -21.33
CA HIS A 216 -2.89 15.82 -20.69
C HIS A 216 -1.78 16.08 -21.75
N GLY A 217 -0.59 16.50 -21.30
CA GLY A 217 0.47 16.87 -22.24
C GLY A 217 0.12 18.11 -23.08
N ASP A 218 0.92 18.44 -24.07
CA ASP A 218 0.69 19.62 -24.90
C ASP A 218 -0.49 19.42 -25.86
N ASP A 219 -0.61 18.22 -26.38
CA ASP A 219 -1.59 17.84 -27.39
C ASP A 219 -2.29 16.49 -27.08
N GLY A 220 -2.25 16.07 -25.83
CA GLY A 220 -2.78 14.78 -25.33
C GLY A 220 -1.74 13.69 -25.23
N VAL A 221 -0.53 13.89 -25.77
CA VAL A 221 0.53 12.86 -25.71
C VAL A 221 1.40 13.06 -24.48
N VAL A 222 1.51 12.00 -23.67
CA VAL A 222 2.41 11.89 -22.52
C VAL A 222 3.35 10.71 -22.74
N LYS A 223 4.47 10.68 -22.04
CA LYS A 223 5.37 9.52 -22.05
C LYS A 223 4.94 8.54 -20.97
N GLY A 224 4.70 7.31 -21.36
CA GLY A 224 4.45 6.22 -20.42
C GLY A 224 5.72 5.77 -19.71
N THR A 225 5.54 4.83 -18.78
CA THR A 225 6.60 4.36 -17.88
C THR A 225 7.78 3.67 -18.58
N GLN A 226 7.59 3.21 -19.80
CA GLN A 226 8.65 2.58 -20.61
C GLN A 226 9.10 3.48 -21.78
N GLY A 227 8.72 4.76 -21.76
CA GLY A 227 9.05 5.74 -22.79
C GLY A 227 8.14 5.69 -24.01
N GLU A 228 7.10 4.86 -24.01
CA GLU A 228 6.07 4.78 -25.04
C GLU A 228 5.26 6.07 -25.13
N ASP A 229 4.68 6.33 -26.29
CA ASP A 229 3.73 7.42 -26.47
C ASP A 229 2.34 6.93 -25.98
N MET A 230 1.79 7.65 -25.01
CA MET A 230 0.45 7.44 -24.48
C MET A 230 -0.41 8.66 -24.81
N PHE A 231 -1.64 8.45 -25.21
CA PHE A 231 -2.63 9.51 -25.31
C PHE A 231 -3.49 9.50 -24.05
N TYR A 232 -3.57 10.63 -23.37
CA TYR A 232 -4.27 10.77 -22.11
C TYR A 232 -5.20 11.99 -22.12
N TYR A 233 -6.47 11.76 -21.83
CA TYR A 233 -7.45 12.80 -21.59
C TYR A 233 -8.34 12.43 -20.39
N PHE A 234 -8.99 13.45 -19.83
CA PHE A 234 -9.90 13.28 -18.70
C PHE A 234 -11.10 14.21 -18.79
N VAL A 235 -12.21 13.78 -18.20
CA VAL A 235 -13.39 14.62 -17.93
C VAL A 235 -13.34 15.00 -16.45
N PRO A 236 -13.05 16.28 -16.12
CA PRO A 236 -12.66 16.68 -14.76
C PRO A 236 -13.82 16.73 -13.78
N ARG A 237 -15.06 16.77 -14.27
CA ARG A 237 -16.26 16.77 -13.42
C ARG A 237 -17.45 16.13 -14.12
N CYS A 238 -18.09 15.24 -13.41
CA CYS A 238 -19.38 14.66 -13.76
C CYS A 238 -20.31 14.76 -12.54
N ASP A 239 -21.60 14.98 -12.77
CA ASP A 239 -22.62 14.75 -11.74
C ASP A 239 -22.85 13.24 -11.60
N VAL A 240 -22.88 12.74 -10.36
CA VAL A 240 -23.04 11.31 -10.06
C VAL A 240 -24.34 11.06 -9.33
N GLU A 241 -25.13 10.14 -9.85
CA GLU A 241 -26.40 9.68 -9.30
C GLU A 241 -26.39 8.16 -9.18
N GLY A 242 -27.29 7.60 -8.39
CA GLY A 242 -27.47 6.16 -8.26
C GLY A 242 -27.59 5.68 -6.83
N GLU A 243 -27.08 4.49 -6.57
CA GLU A 243 -27.18 3.83 -5.26
C GLU A 243 -25.94 3.02 -4.95
N VAL A 244 -25.69 2.82 -3.66
CA VAL A 244 -24.63 1.95 -3.14
C VAL A 244 -25.25 0.96 -2.17
N GLU A 245 -25.00 -0.33 -2.36
CA GLU A 245 -25.28 -1.37 -1.37
C GLU A 245 -24.09 -1.46 -0.40
N LEU A 246 -24.36 -1.32 0.90
CA LEU A 246 -23.37 -1.44 1.97
C LEU A 246 -23.87 -2.45 3.00
N ASP A 247 -23.07 -3.50 3.25
CA ASP A 247 -23.41 -4.59 4.17
C ASP A 247 -24.76 -5.26 3.81
N GLY A 248 -25.17 -5.19 2.53
CA GLY A 248 -26.42 -5.73 2.01
C GLY A 248 -27.63 -4.80 2.13
N ALA A 249 -27.43 -3.54 2.53
CA ALA A 249 -28.46 -2.51 2.53
C ALA A 249 -28.22 -1.51 1.39
N VAL A 250 -29.24 -1.30 0.55
CA VAL A 250 -29.17 -0.32 -0.54
C VAL A 250 -29.41 1.08 0.00
N VAL A 251 -28.49 2.00 -0.29
CA VAL A 251 -28.53 3.40 0.13
C VAL A 251 -28.44 4.29 -1.10
N PRO A 252 -29.49 5.09 -1.39
CA PRO A 252 -29.45 6.04 -2.50
C PRO A 252 -28.45 7.18 -2.25
N ILE A 253 -27.91 7.73 -3.34
CA ILE A 253 -27.00 8.87 -3.33
C ILE A 253 -27.82 10.16 -3.37
N ALA A 254 -27.48 11.12 -2.48
CA ALA A 254 -28.07 12.44 -2.47
C ALA A 254 -27.36 13.41 -3.43
N SER A 255 -26.05 13.25 -3.57
CA SER A 255 -25.20 14.06 -4.48
C SER A 255 -23.87 13.35 -4.70
N GLY A 256 -23.24 13.61 -5.84
CA GLY A 256 -21.91 13.09 -6.13
C GLY A 256 -21.20 13.87 -7.22
N ASP A 257 -19.87 13.97 -7.07
CA ASP A 257 -18.95 14.47 -8.08
C ASP A 257 -18.13 13.31 -8.62
N GLY A 258 -18.06 13.18 -9.93
CA GLY A 258 -17.30 12.15 -10.62
C GLY A 258 -16.18 12.72 -11.48
N TRP A 259 -15.30 11.82 -11.90
CA TRP A 259 -14.18 12.08 -12.80
C TRP A 259 -13.98 10.86 -13.69
N PHE A 260 -13.61 11.08 -14.93
CA PHE A 260 -13.32 10.02 -15.89
C PHE A 260 -11.97 10.28 -16.55
N ASP A 261 -11.10 9.27 -16.59
CA ASP A 261 -9.85 9.27 -17.33
C ASP A 261 -9.86 8.17 -18.39
N HIS A 262 -9.23 8.45 -19.52
CA HIS A 262 -8.95 7.46 -20.54
C HIS A 262 -7.52 7.64 -21.06
N GLU A 263 -6.75 6.58 -20.95
CA GLU A 263 -5.38 6.57 -21.41
C GLU A 263 -5.11 5.32 -22.27
N PHE A 264 -4.44 5.52 -23.38
CA PHE A 264 -4.13 4.47 -24.34
C PHE A 264 -2.83 4.78 -25.08
N GLY A 265 -2.07 3.74 -25.39
CA GLY A 265 -0.78 3.95 -26.01
C GLY A 265 -0.15 2.74 -26.65
N ARG A 266 1.03 2.97 -27.23
CA ARG A 266 1.72 1.97 -28.02
C ARG A 266 3.21 1.97 -27.72
N HIS A 267 3.75 0.78 -27.53
CA HIS A 267 5.20 0.60 -27.55
C HIS A 267 5.75 0.92 -28.94
N PRO A 268 6.89 1.64 -29.05
CA PRO A 268 7.57 1.84 -30.32
C PRO A 268 7.92 0.49 -30.95
N GLU A 269 7.52 0.28 -32.20
CA GLU A 269 7.90 -0.94 -32.93
C GLU A 269 9.44 -0.95 -33.09
N GLY A 270 10.11 -1.95 -32.54
CA GLY A 270 11.54 -2.19 -32.67
C GLY A 270 12.39 -1.88 -31.44
N GLU A 271 11.89 -1.23 -30.40
CA GLU A 271 12.69 -0.91 -29.19
C GLU A 271 12.45 -1.85 -27.99
N ALA A 272 11.51 -2.80 -28.10
CA ALA A 272 11.28 -3.83 -27.06
C ALA A 272 12.51 -4.71 -26.75
N SER A 273 13.60 -4.57 -27.53
CA SER A 273 14.84 -5.34 -27.41
C SER A 273 16.01 -4.58 -26.73
N ALA A 274 15.95 -3.25 -26.63
CA ALA A 274 17.10 -2.46 -26.16
C ALA A 274 17.17 -2.30 -24.63
N HIS A 275 16.09 -2.61 -23.91
CA HIS A 275 16.01 -2.43 -22.45
C HIS A 275 16.07 -3.76 -21.68
N LYS A 276 16.61 -4.83 -22.28
CA LYS A 276 16.94 -6.07 -21.55
C LYS A 276 17.97 -5.78 -20.48
N GLY A 277 17.53 -5.58 -19.25
CA GLY A 277 18.38 -5.51 -18.07
C GLY A 277 18.28 -4.27 -17.18
N LYS A 278 17.55 -3.21 -17.56
CA LYS A 278 17.24 -2.14 -16.61
C LYS A 278 15.97 -2.48 -15.85
N ARG A 279 16.07 -2.49 -14.51
CA ARG A 279 14.93 -2.47 -13.62
C ARG A 279 14.14 -1.21 -13.94
N ASP A 280 12.85 -1.36 -14.20
CA ASP A 280 11.93 -0.22 -14.27
C ASP A 280 11.64 0.24 -12.83
N ASP A 281 12.56 0.99 -12.25
CA ASP A 281 12.42 1.62 -10.93
C ASP A 281 11.59 2.92 -11.02
N ILE A 282 10.61 2.94 -11.92
CA ILE A 282 9.75 4.09 -12.11
C ILE A 282 8.68 4.15 -11.03
N ALA A 283 8.58 5.31 -10.41
CA ALA A 283 7.59 5.60 -9.39
C ALA A 283 6.88 6.92 -9.71
N TRP A 284 5.63 7.03 -9.30
CA TRP A 284 4.86 8.25 -9.50
C TRP A 284 3.99 8.62 -8.31
N ASN A 285 3.75 9.91 -8.20
CA ASN A 285 2.65 10.46 -7.44
C ASN A 285 1.71 11.13 -8.44
N TRP A 286 0.43 10.85 -8.34
CA TRP A 286 -0.62 11.53 -9.06
C TRP A 286 -1.68 12.03 -8.09
N CYS A 287 -2.33 13.14 -8.41
CA CYS A 287 -3.53 13.55 -7.72
C CYS A 287 -4.55 14.17 -8.70
N GLY A 288 -5.82 13.89 -8.44
CA GLY A 288 -6.95 14.54 -9.10
C GLY A 288 -7.90 15.09 -8.05
N LEU A 289 -8.05 16.43 -8.02
CA LEU A 289 -8.80 17.15 -7.00
C LEU A 289 -9.97 17.90 -7.62
N GLN A 290 -11.09 17.95 -6.92
CA GLN A 290 -12.26 18.76 -7.26
C GLN A 290 -12.48 19.78 -6.14
N LEU A 291 -12.37 21.06 -6.48
CA LEU A 291 -12.44 22.16 -5.51
C LEU A 291 -13.84 22.76 -5.44
N ASP A 292 -14.16 23.35 -4.30
CA ASP A 292 -15.46 23.97 -3.98
C ASP A 292 -15.71 25.27 -4.76
N ASP A 293 -14.67 25.87 -5.34
CA ASP A 293 -14.79 27.02 -6.25
C ASP A 293 -15.17 26.62 -7.69
N GLY A 294 -15.43 25.32 -7.91
CA GLY A 294 -15.78 24.75 -9.20
C GLY A 294 -14.59 24.52 -10.13
N SER A 295 -13.36 24.64 -9.65
CA SER A 295 -12.17 24.25 -10.41
C SER A 295 -11.67 22.86 -10.05
N GLU A 296 -10.93 22.24 -10.97
CA GLU A 296 -10.28 20.95 -10.75
C GLU A 296 -8.78 21.04 -11.03
N LEU A 297 -8.04 20.16 -10.37
CA LEU A 297 -6.60 20.09 -10.52
C LEU A 297 -6.17 18.64 -10.76
N SER A 298 -5.37 18.43 -11.81
CA SER A 298 -4.63 17.18 -12.04
C SER A 298 -3.14 17.47 -11.97
N ALA A 299 -2.43 16.77 -11.10
CA ALA A 299 -1.00 16.91 -10.98
C ALA A 299 -0.33 15.53 -10.91
N TYR A 300 0.81 15.37 -11.59
CA TYR A 300 1.62 14.16 -11.46
C TYR A 300 3.11 14.49 -11.43
N ARG A 301 3.86 13.58 -10.83
CA ARG A 301 5.32 13.57 -10.82
C ARG A 301 5.81 12.14 -10.96
N ILE A 302 6.63 11.89 -11.99
CA ILE A 302 7.20 10.58 -12.33
C ILE A 302 8.70 10.65 -12.14
N VAL A 303 9.27 9.72 -11.40
CA VAL A 303 10.70 9.65 -11.09
C VAL A 303 11.26 8.24 -11.35
N ASP A 304 12.49 8.17 -11.77
CA ASP A 304 13.27 6.94 -11.77
C ASP A 304 14.00 6.83 -10.42
N LEU A 305 13.62 5.84 -9.60
CA LEU A 305 14.20 5.65 -8.26
C LEU A 305 15.66 5.15 -8.29
N GLY A 306 16.07 4.48 -9.38
CA GLY A 306 17.43 3.99 -9.54
C GLY A 306 18.43 5.13 -9.82
N THR A 307 18.02 6.09 -10.67
CA THR A 307 18.85 7.24 -11.05
C THR A 307 18.49 8.53 -10.31
N GLN A 308 17.34 8.57 -9.61
CA GLN A 308 16.74 9.76 -9.00
C GLN A 308 16.37 10.85 -10.02
N GLU A 309 16.27 10.49 -11.29
CA GLU A 309 15.93 11.42 -12.37
C GLU A 309 14.41 11.72 -12.38
N LEU A 310 14.07 13.00 -12.55
CA LEU A 310 12.70 13.42 -12.80
C LEU A 310 12.34 13.15 -14.27
N LEU A 311 11.49 12.17 -14.52
CA LEU A 311 11.06 11.76 -15.87
C LEU A 311 9.92 12.61 -16.41
N GLY A 312 9.07 13.13 -15.53
CA GLY A 312 7.93 13.97 -15.92
C GLY A 312 7.25 14.62 -14.72
N GLU A 313 6.82 15.85 -14.94
CA GLU A 313 6.03 16.59 -13.95
C GLU A 313 5.06 17.51 -14.69
N ARG A 314 3.82 17.54 -14.23
CA ARG A 314 2.82 18.46 -14.78
C ARG A 314 1.75 18.80 -13.77
N VAL A 315 1.28 20.04 -13.84
CA VAL A 315 0.12 20.52 -13.10
C VAL A 315 -0.86 21.16 -14.07
N LEU A 316 -2.08 20.66 -14.10
CA LEU A 316 -3.18 21.17 -14.88
C LEU A 316 -4.28 21.68 -13.95
N LEU A 317 -4.70 22.91 -14.14
CA LEU A 317 -5.89 23.48 -13.52
C LEU A 317 -6.98 23.61 -14.59
N VAL A 318 -8.16 23.10 -14.32
CA VAL A 318 -9.36 23.36 -15.11
C VAL A 318 -10.23 24.34 -14.32
N ASP A 319 -10.50 25.51 -14.89
CA ASP A 319 -11.31 26.50 -14.20
C ASP A 319 -12.80 26.12 -14.19
N LYS A 320 -13.61 26.90 -13.49
CA LYS A 320 -15.06 26.67 -13.39
C LYS A 320 -15.80 26.66 -14.74
N ASN A 321 -15.21 27.25 -15.76
CA ASN A 321 -15.79 27.32 -17.11
C ASN A 321 -15.29 26.18 -18.02
N GLY A 322 -14.44 25.28 -17.51
CA GLY A 322 -13.84 24.19 -18.26
C GLY A 322 -12.59 24.59 -19.05
N THR A 323 -12.04 25.78 -18.82
CA THR A 323 -10.80 26.21 -19.48
C THR A 323 -9.59 25.59 -18.81
N ARG A 324 -8.74 24.96 -19.60
CA ARG A 324 -7.49 24.35 -19.16
C ARG A 324 -6.39 25.41 -19.02
N HIS A 325 -5.65 25.31 -17.92
CA HIS A 325 -4.45 26.11 -17.63
C HIS A 325 -3.28 25.15 -17.30
N ASP A 326 -2.23 25.18 -18.13
CA ASP A 326 -0.98 24.49 -17.82
C ASP A 326 -0.14 25.35 -16.88
N LEU A 327 0.18 24.83 -15.71
CA LEU A 327 0.87 25.54 -14.66
C LEU A 327 2.31 25.02 -14.52
N LYS A 328 3.25 25.90 -14.17
CA LYS A 328 4.66 25.57 -13.99
C LYS A 328 5.09 25.78 -12.54
N GLY A 329 6.19 25.13 -12.14
CA GLY A 329 6.81 25.37 -10.85
C GLY A 329 5.98 24.90 -9.66
N GLY A 330 5.19 23.84 -9.83
CA GLY A 330 4.47 23.23 -8.72
C GLY A 330 5.36 22.39 -7.82
N SER A 331 5.06 22.32 -6.52
CA SER A 331 5.64 21.33 -5.61
C SER A 331 4.54 20.44 -5.03
N PHE A 332 4.83 19.15 -4.91
CA PHE A 332 3.94 18.14 -4.32
C PHE A 332 4.73 17.34 -3.29
N GLU A 333 4.77 17.84 -2.05
CA GLU A 333 5.64 17.36 -0.99
C GLU A 333 4.90 16.40 -0.06
N PRO A 334 5.35 15.12 0.04
CA PRO A 334 4.78 14.15 0.96
C PRO A 334 5.16 14.47 2.42
N GLN A 335 4.22 14.23 3.33
CA GLN A 335 4.36 14.43 4.78
C GLN A 335 3.67 13.31 5.54
N ASN A 336 4.00 13.15 6.84
CA ASN A 336 3.33 12.22 7.76
C ASN A 336 3.25 10.79 7.23
N LEU A 337 4.31 10.02 7.42
CA LEU A 337 4.36 8.64 6.97
C LEU A 337 3.49 7.71 7.83
N TRP A 338 2.74 6.86 7.17
CA TRP A 338 2.02 5.72 7.73
C TRP A 338 2.56 4.43 7.15
N ARG A 339 2.73 3.41 7.99
CA ARG A 339 3.17 2.09 7.56
C ARG A 339 1.98 1.15 7.44
N SER A 340 1.82 0.53 6.29
CA SER A 340 0.88 -0.57 6.11
C SER A 340 1.27 -1.76 6.99
N THR A 341 0.28 -2.46 7.49
CA THR A 341 0.47 -3.71 8.24
C THR A 341 0.27 -4.95 7.37
N ARG A 342 -0.11 -4.74 6.10
CA ARG A 342 -0.23 -5.80 5.10
C ARG A 342 1.05 -5.99 4.30
N SER A 343 1.52 -4.92 3.68
CA SER A 343 2.73 -4.92 2.85
C SER A 343 3.99 -4.45 3.58
N PHE A 344 3.81 -3.77 4.74
CA PHE A 344 4.85 -3.06 5.49
C PHE A 344 5.52 -1.91 4.73
N ASN A 345 4.92 -1.48 3.62
CA ASN A 345 5.32 -0.26 2.92
C ASN A 345 4.94 0.99 3.70
N GLU A 346 5.68 2.07 3.47
CA GLU A 346 5.39 3.39 4.04
C GLU A 346 4.78 4.30 2.99
N TYR A 347 3.65 4.91 3.38
CA TYR A 347 2.92 5.87 2.54
C TYR A 347 2.73 7.18 3.27
N PRO A 348 2.89 8.33 2.57
CA PRO A 348 2.45 9.60 3.12
C PRO A 348 0.94 9.61 3.32
N THR A 349 0.50 10.30 4.36
CA THR A 349 -0.94 10.52 4.63
C THR A 349 -1.32 11.99 4.59
N ARG A 350 -0.33 12.83 4.31
CA ARG A 350 -0.49 14.27 4.14
C ARG A 350 0.47 14.75 3.05
N TRP A 351 0.02 15.72 2.26
CA TRP A 351 0.84 16.37 1.23
C TRP A 351 0.65 17.87 1.28
N ARG A 352 1.71 18.60 0.97
CA ARG A 352 1.64 20.03 0.68
C ARG A 352 1.76 20.20 -0.84
N LEU A 353 0.74 20.79 -1.44
CA LEU A 353 0.72 21.14 -2.85
C LEU A 353 0.79 22.66 -2.98
N SER A 354 1.85 23.15 -3.61
CA SER A 354 2.03 24.57 -3.91
C SER A 354 2.14 24.76 -5.41
N VAL A 355 1.35 25.70 -5.96
CA VAL A 355 1.35 26.03 -7.38
C VAL A 355 1.38 27.55 -7.52
N PRO A 356 2.57 28.17 -7.56
CA PRO A 356 2.74 29.63 -7.53
C PRO A 356 2.02 30.35 -8.68
N ASP A 357 2.04 29.80 -9.90
CA ASP A 357 1.38 30.38 -11.07
C ASP A 357 -0.15 30.55 -10.89
N ALA A 358 -0.76 29.72 -10.06
CA ALA A 358 -2.19 29.80 -9.71
C ALA A 358 -2.41 30.46 -8.35
N ALA A 359 -1.37 30.98 -7.68
CA ALA A 359 -1.41 31.42 -6.28
C ALA A 359 -2.18 30.42 -5.40
N LEU A 360 -1.89 29.13 -5.57
CA LEU A 360 -2.58 28.00 -4.95
C LEU A 360 -1.65 27.31 -3.94
N GLU A 361 -2.11 27.25 -2.71
CA GLU A 361 -1.47 26.51 -1.60
C GLU A 361 -2.51 25.60 -0.97
N LEU A 362 -2.31 24.30 -1.06
CA LEU A 362 -3.20 23.28 -0.49
C LEU A 362 -2.44 22.35 0.44
N VAL A 363 -3.12 21.91 1.47
CA VAL A 363 -2.79 20.73 2.25
C VAL A 363 -3.80 19.66 1.88
N LEU A 364 -3.32 18.50 1.49
CA LEU A 364 -4.11 17.32 1.23
C LEU A 364 -3.94 16.37 2.40
N GLU A 365 -5.02 15.94 3.01
CA GLU A 365 -5.02 14.99 4.12
C GLU A 365 -5.79 13.74 3.75
N ALA A 366 -5.19 12.57 3.94
CA ALA A 366 -5.87 11.30 3.80
C ALA A 366 -7.07 11.25 4.76
N SER A 367 -8.25 10.89 4.26
CA SER A 367 -9.44 10.78 5.11
C SER A 367 -9.25 9.75 6.23
N PHE A 368 -8.41 8.77 6.01
CA PHE A 368 -7.82 7.83 6.96
C PHE A 368 -6.58 7.18 6.31
N PRO A 369 -5.60 6.70 7.09
CA PRO A 369 -4.32 6.24 6.54
C PRO A 369 -4.41 4.96 5.69
N ASP A 370 -5.18 3.96 6.13
CA ASP A 370 -5.24 2.62 5.54
C ASP A 370 -6.11 2.60 4.27
N GLN A 371 -5.56 3.15 3.18
CA GLN A 371 -6.12 3.14 1.83
C GLN A 371 -5.10 2.54 0.85
N GLU A 372 -4.37 1.54 1.30
CA GLU A 372 -3.45 0.78 0.46
C GLU A 372 -4.23 -0.20 -0.42
N PHE A 373 -3.95 -0.18 -1.71
CA PHE A 373 -4.40 -1.17 -2.67
C PHE A 373 -3.31 -2.25 -2.81
N VAL A 374 -3.59 -3.44 -2.30
CA VAL A 374 -2.67 -4.58 -2.41
C VAL A 374 -2.98 -5.38 -3.66
N THR A 375 -1.99 -5.59 -4.50
CA THR A 375 -2.06 -6.39 -5.74
C THR A 375 -0.69 -6.95 -6.06
N VAL A 376 -0.61 -8.07 -6.73
CA VAL A 376 0.66 -8.68 -7.18
C VAL A 376 0.92 -8.43 -8.67
N ILE A 377 -0.09 -7.95 -9.42
CA ILE A 377 -0.03 -7.78 -10.87
C ILE A 377 0.80 -6.59 -11.29
N SER A 378 0.52 -5.44 -10.64
CA SER A 378 1.29 -4.22 -10.88
C SER A 378 2.16 -3.94 -9.73
N LYS A 379 3.29 -3.92 -9.44
CA LYS A 379 4.09 -3.67 -8.22
C LYS A 379 3.33 -4.05 -6.92
N PRO A 380 3.94 -4.67 -5.94
CA PRO A 380 3.26 -5.46 -4.89
C PRO A 380 2.20 -4.72 -4.06
N ALA A 381 2.12 -3.42 -4.14
CA ALA A 381 1.07 -2.57 -3.58
C ALA A 381 1.27 -1.11 -4.02
N PHE A 382 0.20 -0.33 -3.99
CA PHE A 382 0.23 1.12 -4.14
C PHE A 382 -0.78 1.76 -3.19
N TRP A 383 -0.64 3.05 -2.94
CA TRP A 383 -1.61 3.79 -2.15
C TRP A 383 -2.46 4.63 -3.09
N GLU A 384 -3.75 4.35 -3.10
CA GLU A 384 -4.72 5.13 -3.86
C GLU A 384 -5.90 5.46 -2.95
N GLY A 385 -5.84 6.65 -2.39
CA GLY A 385 -6.72 7.03 -1.31
C GLY A 385 -7.41 8.37 -1.50
N ARG A 386 -8.62 8.43 -0.93
CA ARG A 386 -9.40 9.65 -0.80
C ARG A 386 -8.66 10.62 0.12
N VAL A 387 -8.53 11.85 -0.36
CA VAL A 387 -7.96 12.97 0.40
C VAL A 387 -8.95 14.12 0.48
N GLU A 388 -8.86 14.90 1.55
CA GLU A 388 -9.51 16.18 1.71
C GLU A 388 -8.47 17.29 1.49
N ALA A 389 -8.82 18.27 0.65
CA ALA A 389 -7.98 19.40 0.33
C ALA A 389 -8.46 20.64 1.05
N HIS A 390 -7.56 21.40 1.65
CA HIS A 390 -7.86 22.68 2.24
C HIS A 390 -6.68 23.66 2.10
N GLY A 391 -6.98 24.92 1.88
CA GLY A 391 -5.93 25.92 1.69
C GLY A 391 -6.43 27.24 1.13
N ARG A 392 -5.63 27.83 0.25
CA ARG A 392 -5.93 29.13 -0.36
C ARG A 392 -5.63 29.12 -1.87
N LYS A 393 -6.48 29.79 -2.62
CA LYS A 393 -6.29 30.09 -4.05
C LYS A 393 -6.52 31.57 -4.27
N HIS A 394 -5.54 32.28 -4.83
CA HIS A 394 -5.57 33.75 -4.94
C HIS A 394 -5.94 34.45 -3.61
N GLY A 395 -5.39 33.95 -2.49
CA GLY A 395 -5.66 34.49 -1.15
C GLY A 395 -7.01 34.11 -0.53
N ARG A 396 -7.95 33.53 -1.28
CA ARG A 396 -9.27 33.08 -0.80
C ARG A 396 -9.17 31.64 -0.30
N ARG A 397 -9.89 31.35 0.78
CA ARG A 397 -10.02 29.98 1.28
C ARG A 397 -10.68 29.10 0.21
N VAL A 398 -10.16 27.92 0.04
CA VAL A 398 -10.69 26.87 -0.85
C VAL A 398 -10.59 25.53 -0.16
N THR A 399 -11.59 24.69 -0.39
CA THR A 399 -11.62 23.29 0.07
C THR A 399 -11.94 22.38 -1.11
N GLY A 400 -11.73 21.08 -0.94
CA GLY A 400 -12.02 20.13 -1.99
C GLY A 400 -11.85 18.67 -1.53
N VAL A 401 -12.09 17.77 -2.46
CA VAL A 401 -11.92 16.34 -2.29
C VAL A 401 -11.25 15.76 -3.53
N GLY A 402 -10.53 14.69 -3.38
CA GLY A 402 -9.92 13.99 -4.50
C GLY A 402 -9.27 12.68 -4.11
N TYR A 403 -8.48 12.17 -5.04
CA TYR A 403 -7.60 11.03 -4.83
C TYR A 403 -6.14 11.43 -4.99
N VAL A 404 -5.29 10.78 -4.21
CA VAL A 404 -3.85 10.73 -4.45
C VAL A 404 -3.49 9.29 -4.73
N GLU A 405 -2.75 9.06 -5.80
CA GLU A 405 -2.11 7.80 -6.11
C GLU A 405 -0.60 7.91 -5.88
N ARG A 406 -0.05 6.95 -5.16
CA ARG A 406 1.39 6.80 -4.97
C ARG A 406 1.80 5.37 -5.27
N SER A 407 2.47 5.19 -6.39
CA SER A 407 2.85 3.88 -6.91
C SER A 407 4.34 3.81 -7.19
N GLY A 408 4.91 2.61 -7.08
CA GLY A 408 6.29 2.33 -7.41
C GLY A 408 7.33 2.69 -6.35
N PHE A 409 6.96 3.34 -5.27
CA PHE A 409 7.88 3.70 -4.16
C PHE A 409 8.13 2.56 -3.16
N CYS A 410 7.66 1.36 -3.45
CA CYS A 410 7.93 0.20 -2.61
C CYS A 410 9.41 -0.16 -2.67
N SER A 411 10.08 -0.18 -1.52
CA SER A 411 11.48 -0.60 -1.38
C SER A 411 11.65 -2.06 -1.00
N ILE A 412 10.54 -2.78 -0.81
CA ILE A 412 10.53 -4.16 -0.33
C ILE A 412 10.41 -5.09 -1.53
N ASP A 413 11.54 -5.64 -1.97
CA ASP A 413 11.63 -6.51 -3.14
C ASP A 413 12.16 -7.92 -2.82
N ASP A 414 12.53 -8.17 -1.56
CA ASP A 414 12.98 -9.45 -1.04
C ASP A 414 12.47 -9.71 0.38
N LEU A 415 12.60 -10.94 0.87
CA LEU A 415 12.17 -11.33 2.21
C LEU A 415 12.98 -10.67 3.32
N GLU A 416 14.26 -10.39 3.12
CA GLU A 416 15.09 -9.68 4.09
C GLU A 416 14.58 -8.26 4.31
N GLY A 417 14.33 -7.50 3.25
CA GLY A 417 13.74 -6.17 3.29
C GLY A 417 12.35 -6.18 3.94
N PHE A 418 11.53 -7.18 3.60
CA PHE A 418 10.22 -7.37 4.21
C PHE A 418 10.33 -7.56 5.74
N PHE A 419 11.14 -8.52 6.21
CA PHE A 419 11.30 -8.74 7.64
C PHE A 419 12.00 -7.59 8.37
N ALA A 420 12.87 -6.84 7.69
CA ALA A 420 13.42 -5.60 8.24
C ALA A 420 12.33 -4.55 8.47
N ALA A 421 11.36 -4.43 7.56
CA ALA A 421 10.21 -3.54 7.70
C ALA A 421 9.26 -3.99 8.82
N VAL A 422 8.95 -5.30 8.89
CA VAL A 422 8.22 -5.90 10.03
C VAL A 422 8.92 -5.57 11.35
N GLY A 423 10.25 -5.72 11.40
CA GLY A 423 11.04 -5.44 12.60
C GLY A 423 10.98 -3.98 13.06
N LYS A 424 10.84 -3.03 12.13
CA LYS A 424 10.61 -1.62 12.50
C LYS A 424 9.27 -1.43 13.22
N GLU A 425 8.22 -2.10 12.74
CA GLU A 425 6.88 -1.99 13.35
C GLU A 425 6.81 -2.73 14.69
N VAL A 426 7.47 -3.88 14.81
CA VAL A 426 7.62 -4.60 16.08
C VAL A 426 8.30 -3.70 17.13
N ARG A 427 9.44 -3.07 16.79
CA ARG A 427 10.13 -2.15 17.70
C ARG A 427 9.27 -0.97 18.10
N ARG A 428 8.48 -0.42 17.17
CA ARG A 428 7.53 0.64 17.47
C ARG A 428 6.46 0.17 18.45
N SER A 429 5.83 -0.99 18.21
CA SER A 429 4.82 -1.57 19.09
C SER A 429 5.36 -1.88 20.48
N VAL A 430 6.63 -2.34 20.57
CA VAL A 430 7.32 -2.51 21.85
C VAL A 430 7.58 -1.17 22.52
N ALA A 431 8.03 -0.15 21.78
CA ALA A 431 8.29 1.18 22.32
C ALA A 431 7.04 1.87 22.86
N ASP A 432 5.89 1.66 22.20
CA ASP A 432 4.59 2.19 22.66
C ASP A 432 4.19 1.58 24.01
N LEU A 433 4.49 0.30 24.25
CA LEU A 433 4.18 -0.38 25.51
C LEU A 433 5.27 -0.15 26.57
N TYR A 434 6.54 -0.14 26.15
CA TYR A 434 7.74 0.04 26.98
C TYR A 434 8.53 1.28 26.56
N PRO A 435 8.01 2.51 26.75
CA PRO A 435 8.74 3.74 26.42
C PRO A 435 9.98 3.87 27.30
N HIS A 436 11.10 4.37 26.75
CA HIS A 436 12.33 4.56 27.51
C HIS A 436 12.17 5.49 28.72
N GLU A 437 11.35 6.52 28.56
CA GLU A 437 11.02 7.50 29.56
C GLU A 437 9.50 7.49 29.81
N PRO A 438 8.98 6.52 30.58
CA PRO A 438 7.55 6.41 30.82
C PRO A 438 7.05 7.57 31.71
N THR A 439 5.87 8.06 31.39
CA THR A 439 5.14 8.90 32.35
C THR A 439 4.70 8.08 33.57
N ARG A 440 4.34 8.77 34.69
CA ARG A 440 3.77 8.07 35.85
C ARG A 440 2.53 7.25 35.50
N GLU A 441 1.70 7.73 34.59
CA GLU A 441 0.52 7.03 34.11
C GLU A 441 0.90 5.75 33.34
N GLN A 442 1.85 5.84 32.40
CA GLN A 442 2.36 4.68 31.67
C GLN A 442 3.01 3.65 32.60
N ALA A 443 3.81 4.11 33.60
CA ALA A 443 4.38 3.21 34.60
C ALA A 443 3.29 2.53 35.43
N ARG A 444 2.26 3.29 35.89
CA ARG A 444 1.10 2.72 36.57
C ARG A 444 0.42 1.65 35.76
N ASP A 445 0.18 1.90 34.48
CA ASP A 445 -0.50 0.95 33.60
C ASP A 445 0.30 -0.35 33.40
N LEU A 446 1.62 -0.30 33.54
CA LEU A 446 2.45 -1.51 33.54
C LEU A 446 2.41 -2.27 34.87
N ILE A 447 2.34 -1.58 35.99
CA ILE A 447 2.44 -2.16 37.36
C ILE A 447 1.07 -2.57 37.90
N ALA A 448 0.05 -1.76 37.69
CA ALA A 448 -1.22 -1.82 38.41
C ALA A 448 -2.42 -1.55 37.46
N SER A 449 -3.56 -1.24 38.06
CA SER A 449 -4.73 -0.67 37.40
C SER A 449 -5.16 0.58 38.17
N GLU A 450 -6.07 1.39 37.60
CA GLU A 450 -6.63 2.57 38.29
C GLU A 450 -7.20 2.22 39.65
N ALA A 451 -7.87 1.08 39.76
CA ALA A 451 -8.44 0.59 41.01
C ALA A 451 -7.37 0.26 42.09
N ARG A 452 -6.09 0.23 41.72
CA ARG A 452 -4.96 -0.10 42.59
C ARG A 452 -3.84 0.93 42.49
N ASP A 453 -4.19 2.18 42.29
CA ASP A 453 -3.24 3.31 42.15
C ASP A 453 -2.30 3.44 43.37
N GLY A 454 -2.75 3.05 44.58
CA GLY A 454 -1.91 3.01 45.76
C GLY A 454 -0.66 2.11 45.64
N TRP A 455 -0.58 1.21 44.67
CA TRP A 455 0.64 0.46 44.40
C TRP A 455 1.75 1.31 43.76
N MET A 456 1.39 2.52 43.33
CA MET A 456 2.34 3.51 42.82
C MET A 456 2.94 4.40 43.91
N ASP A 457 2.50 4.24 45.16
CA ASP A 457 3.03 5.05 46.27
C ASP A 457 4.51 4.73 46.51
N GLY A 458 5.35 5.75 46.45
CA GLY A 458 6.80 5.62 46.61
C GLY A 458 7.54 5.05 45.38
N VAL A 459 6.87 4.78 44.29
CA VAL A 459 7.52 4.34 43.06
C VAL A 459 8.26 5.51 42.40
N ASP A 460 9.57 5.37 42.31
CA ASP A 460 10.44 6.19 41.46
C ASP A 460 10.36 5.67 40.02
N VAL A 461 9.72 6.45 39.14
CA VAL A 461 9.46 6.07 37.76
C VAL A 461 10.74 5.89 36.95
N ASP A 462 11.75 6.75 37.17
CA ASP A 462 13.03 6.64 36.46
C ASP A 462 13.80 5.39 36.90
N ARG A 463 13.75 5.08 38.19
CA ARG A 463 14.37 3.84 38.71
C ARG A 463 13.65 2.60 38.16
N PHE A 464 12.33 2.63 38.13
CA PHE A 464 11.51 1.59 37.50
C PHE A 464 11.91 1.38 36.04
N ALA A 465 12.01 2.45 35.25
CA ALA A 465 12.41 2.38 33.85
C ALA A 465 13.82 1.75 33.72
N ARG A 466 14.80 2.20 34.48
CA ARG A 466 16.17 1.66 34.41
C ARG A 466 16.28 0.19 34.78
N THR A 467 15.42 -0.33 35.64
CA THR A 467 15.52 -1.72 36.15
C THR A 467 14.58 -2.68 35.48
N MET A 468 13.51 -2.22 34.85
CA MET A 468 12.48 -3.07 34.23
C MET A 468 12.36 -2.88 32.72
N ILE A 469 12.42 -1.63 32.24
CA ILE A 469 12.19 -1.30 30.82
C ILE A 469 13.49 -1.36 30.03
N HIS A 470 14.53 -0.64 30.47
CA HIS A 470 15.77 -0.52 29.72
C HIS A 470 16.44 -1.88 29.45
N PRO A 471 16.49 -2.85 30.39
CA PRO A 471 17.06 -4.16 30.10
C PRO A 471 16.38 -4.88 28.94
N VAL A 472 15.05 -4.78 28.82
CA VAL A 472 14.29 -5.40 27.71
C VAL A 472 14.52 -4.63 26.40
N ARG A 473 14.53 -3.30 26.47
CA ARG A 473 14.75 -2.43 25.31
C ARG A 473 16.15 -2.63 24.70
N GLU A 474 17.16 -2.94 25.49
CA GLU A 474 18.50 -3.29 24.98
C GLU A 474 18.44 -4.38 23.89
N ILE A 475 17.67 -5.42 24.11
CA ILE A 475 17.55 -6.53 23.16
C ILE A 475 16.55 -6.22 22.04
N THR A 476 15.41 -5.60 22.36
CA THR A 476 14.38 -5.32 21.35
C THR A 476 14.83 -4.26 20.34
N ASP A 477 15.55 -3.22 20.77
CA ASP A 477 16.00 -2.11 19.93
C ASP A 477 17.12 -2.54 18.95
N ARG A 478 17.94 -3.53 19.31
CA ARG A 478 18.91 -4.14 18.38
C ARG A 478 18.22 -4.86 17.22
N GLY A 479 16.92 -5.18 17.37
CA GLY A 479 16.14 -5.87 16.36
C GLY A 479 16.43 -7.37 16.28
N GLY A 480 15.74 -8.02 15.37
CA GLY A 480 15.80 -9.43 15.09
C GLY A 480 15.11 -9.74 13.76
N LYS A 481 14.97 -11.02 13.41
CA LYS A 481 14.28 -11.43 12.18
C LYS A 481 12.76 -11.18 12.20
N SER A 482 12.16 -10.95 13.37
CA SER A 482 10.75 -10.59 13.62
C SER A 482 9.70 -11.50 12.97
N TRP A 483 10.09 -12.68 12.48
CA TRP A 483 9.20 -13.59 11.76
C TRP A 483 8.08 -14.15 12.65
N ARG A 484 8.33 -14.33 13.99
CA ARG A 484 7.31 -14.80 14.93
C ARG A 484 6.17 -13.79 15.07
N SER A 485 6.53 -12.51 15.16
CA SER A 485 5.57 -11.41 15.22
C SER A 485 4.74 -11.34 13.94
N TYR A 486 5.38 -11.47 12.77
CA TYR A 486 4.66 -11.53 11.50
C TYR A 486 3.73 -12.75 11.42
N ALA A 487 4.19 -13.92 11.87
CA ALA A 487 3.37 -15.14 11.86
C ALA A 487 2.05 -14.96 12.65
N ALA A 488 2.05 -14.20 13.74
CA ALA A 488 0.84 -13.92 14.50
C ALA A 488 -0.22 -13.17 13.66
N LEU A 489 0.19 -12.15 12.88
CA LEU A 489 -0.71 -11.44 11.97
C LEU A 489 -1.13 -12.31 10.78
N ALA A 490 -0.19 -13.03 10.18
CA ALA A 490 -0.47 -13.91 9.06
C ALA A 490 -1.46 -15.02 9.44
N CYS A 491 -1.34 -15.61 10.62
CA CYS A 491 -2.32 -16.58 11.13
C CYS A 491 -3.71 -15.97 11.32
N CYS A 492 -3.80 -14.72 11.77
CA CYS A 492 -5.07 -14.00 11.87
C CYS A 492 -5.74 -13.89 10.49
N ASP A 493 -4.99 -13.48 9.47
CA ASP A 493 -5.51 -13.32 8.11
C ASP A 493 -5.88 -14.65 7.45
N ILE A 494 -5.07 -15.71 7.68
CA ILE A 494 -5.34 -17.07 7.15
C ILE A 494 -6.68 -17.61 7.62
N VAL A 495 -7.07 -17.34 8.88
CA VAL A 495 -8.38 -17.78 9.42
C VAL A 495 -9.51 -16.81 9.08
N GLY A 496 -9.26 -15.78 8.28
CA GLY A 496 -10.26 -14.82 7.81
C GLY A 496 -10.51 -13.66 8.77
N GLY A 497 -9.63 -13.44 9.74
CA GLY A 497 -9.62 -12.24 10.58
C GLY A 497 -9.04 -11.01 9.84
N ASP A 498 -9.08 -9.87 10.48
CA ASP A 498 -8.43 -8.64 10.00
C ASP A 498 -7.26 -8.29 10.91
N SER A 499 -6.04 -8.63 10.48
CA SER A 499 -4.82 -8.41 11.27
C SER A 499 -4.55 -6.93 11.57
N ARG A 500 -5.11 -6.00 10.77
CA ARG A 500 -4.98 -4.54 10.95
C ARG A 500 -5.55 -4.07 12.28
N GLU A 501 -6.53 -4.77 12.81
CA GLU A 501 -7.12 -4.49 14.13
C GLU A 501 -6.21 -4.87 15.30
N PHE A 502 -5.20 -5.72 15.05
CA PHE A 502 -4.37 -6.36 16.06
C PHE A 502 -2.88 -6.03 15.93
N VAL A 503 -2.52 -4.94 15.24
CA VAL A 503 -1.10 -4.55 15.00
C VAL A 503 -0.28 -4.46 16.28
N LYS A 504 -0.87 -3.95 17.35
CA LYS A 504 -0.20 -3.90 18.66
C LYS A 504 0.20 -5.29 19.21
N TRP A 505 -0.46 -6.34 18.73
CA TRP A 505 -0.13 -7.72 19.09
C TRP A 505 1.20 -8.20 18.50
N LEU A 506 1.79 -7.49 17.55
CA LEU A 506 3.17 -7.74 17.10
C LEU A 506 4.18 -7.73 18.25
N ALA A 507 3.95 -6.92 19.28
CA ALA A 507 4.80 -6.87 20.45
C ALA A 507 4.65 -8.11 21.35
N MET A 508 3.53 -8.83 21.33
CA MET A 508 3.27 -9.95 22.24
C MET A 508 4.26 -11.12 22.04
N PRO A 509 4.43 -11.69 20.83
CA PRO A 509 5.45 -12.73 20.60
C PRO A 509 6.86 -12.22 20.85
N GLU A 510 7.13 -10.93 20.58
CA GLU A 510 8.45 -10.36 20.83
C GLU A 510 8.75 -10.27 22.34
N PHE A 511 7.80 -9.84 23.20
CA PHE A 511 7.99 -9.85 24.65
C PHE A 511 8.25 -11.25 25.19
N MET A 512 7.43 -12.24 24.79
CA MET A 512 7.63 -13.63 25.20
C MET A 512 9.01 -14.13 24.78
N HIS A 513 9.39 -13.89 23.54
CA HIS A 513 10.66 -14.35 22.98
C HIS A 513 11.88 -13.62 23.58
N VAL A 514 11.83 -12.29 23.67
CA VAL A 514 12.94 -11.52 24.26
C VAL A 514 13.08 -11.81 25.74
N GLY A 515 11.96 -11.98 26.46
CA GLY A 515 11.98 -12.43 27.85
C GLY A 515 12.71 -13.76 28.02
N SER A 516 12.38 -14.75 27.16
CA SER A 516 13.07 -16.05 27.19
C SER A 516 14.56 -15.93 26.86
N LEU A 517 14.93 -15.13 25.85
CA LEU A 517 16.33 -14.92 25.48
C LEU A 517 17.16 -14.28 26.61
N ILE A 518 16.58 -13.30 27.34
CA ILE A 518 17.28 -12.64 28.45
C ILE A 518 17.55 -13.62 29.59
N VAL A 519 16.60 -14.49 29.91
CA VAL A 519 16.74 -15.51 30.96
C VAL A 519 17.70 -16.61 30.51
N ASP A 520 17.56 -17.07 29.29
CA ASP A 520 18.42 -18.08 28.63
C ASP A 520 19.88 -17.65 28.63
N ASP A 521 20.17 -16.40 28.24
CA ASP A 521 21.54 -15.84 28.27
C ASP A 521 22.19 -15.89 29.64
N VAL A 522 21.41 -15.79 30.75
CA VAL A 522 21.92 -15.98 32.11
C VAL A 522 22.20 -17.44 32.40
N GLN A 523 21.30 -18.34 31.98
CA GLN A 523 21.42 -19.79 32.18
C GLN A 523 22.64 -20.34 31.45
N ASP A 524 22.81 -19.93 30.19
CA ASP A 524 23.91 -20.36 29.30
C ASP A 524 25.20 -19.59 29.51
N ARG A 525 25.19 -18.53 30.33
CA ARG A 525 26.31 -17.58 30.50
C ARG A 525 26.82 -17.00 29.19
N SER A 526 25.89 -16.68 28.28
CA SER A 526 26.22 -16.12 26.99
C SER A 526 26.70 -14.67 27.11
N ASP A 527 27.78 -14.31 26.40
CA ASP A 527 28.33 -12.96 26.46
C ASP A 527 27.63 -11.98 25.48
N VAL A 528 27.13 -12.49 24.33
CA VAL A 528 26.67 -11.68 23.20
C VAL A 528 25.30 -12.12 22.71
N ARG A 529 24.39 -11.17 22.53
CA ARG A 529 23.06 -11.37 21.92
C ARG A 529 22.75 -10.25 20.92
N ARG A 530 22.31 -10.61 19.72
CA ARG A 530 21.95 -9.66 18.64
C ARG A 530 23.06 -8.61 18.40
N GLY A 531 24.32 -9.04 18.37
CA GLY A 531 25.48 -8.20 18.06
C GLY A 531 25.96 -7.27 19.17
N GLY A 532 25.44 -7.40 20.39
CA GLY A 532 25.87 -6.63 21.56
C GLY A 532 25.92 -7.48 22.82
N PRO A 533 26.44 -6.94 23.96
CA PRO A 533 26.52 -7.64 25.23
C PRO A 533 25.15 -8.14 25.69
N CYS A 534 25.08 -9.31 26.32
CA CYS A 534 23.87 -9.80 26.95
C CYS A 534 23.43 -8.92 28.10
N VAL A 535 22.13 -8.95 28.44
CA VAL A 535 21.53 -8.05 29.45
C VAL A 535 22.19 -8.22 30.81
N HIS A 536 22.50 -9.46 31.22
CA HIS A 536 23.15 -9.74 32.51
C HIS A 536 24.57 -9.17 32.60
N MET A 537 25.26 -9.03 31.45
CA MET A 537 26.57 -8.37 31.41
C MET A 537 26.48 -6.85 31.66
N LEU A 538 25.34 -6.22 31.31
CA LEU A 538 25.13 -4.78 31.47
C LEU A 538 24.46 -4.40 32.78
N TYR A 539 23.52 -5.20 33.26
CA TYR A 539 22.64 -4.88 34.39
C TYR A 539 22.81 -5.85 35.57
N GLY A 540 23.59 -6.93 35.41
CA GLY A 540 23.72 -8.02 36.38
C GLY A 540 22.59 -9.04 36.33
N ASP A 541 22.87 -10.26 36.81
CA ASP A 541 21.96 -11.43 36.69
C ASP A 541 20.59 -11.15 37.32
N ALA A 542 20.54 -10.55 38.49
CA ALA A 542 19.29 -10.30 39.22
C ALA A 542 18.34 -9.39 38.44
N HIS A 543 18.84 -8.33 37.80
CA HIS A 543 18.02 -7.44 36.99
C HIS A 543 17.62 -8.09 35.66
N ALA A 544 18.53 -8.85 35.05
CA ALA A 544 18.26 -9.58 33.81
C ALA A 544 17.14 -10.62 34.02
N ILE A 545 17.25 -11.46 35.06
CA ILE A 545 16.21 -12.45 35.39
C ILE A 545 14.87 -11.76 35.66
N ASN A 546 14.86 -10.69 36.47
CA ASN A 546 13.62 -10.01 36.83
C ASN A 546 12.96 -9.34 35.59
N ALA A 547 13.73 -8.61 34.80
CA ALA A 547 13.21 -7.95 33.60
C ALA A 547 12.77 -8.94 32.51
N GLY A 548 13.56 -10.01 32.30
CA GLY A 548 13.23 -11.08 31.36
C GLY A 548 11.94 -11.84 31.76
N THR A 549 11.80 -12.24 33.01
CA THR A 549 10.60 -12.91 33.50
C THR A 549 9.37 -11.99 33.50
N ALA A 550 9.53 -10.68 33.76
CA ALA A 550 8.45 -9.73 33.67
C ALA A 550 7.84 -9.66 32.26
N CYS A 551 8.63 -9.87 31.20
CA CYS A 551 8.14 -9.89 29.82
C CYS A 551 7.07 -10.96 29.60
N TYR A 552 7.13 -12.09 30.29
CA TYR A 552 6.12 -13.15 30.21
C TYR A 552 4.73 -12.68 30.69
N PHE A 553 4.68 -11.68 31.54
CA PHE A 553 3.43 -11.12 32.06
C PHE A 553 2.99 -9.88 31.27
N MET A 554 3.91 -9.17 30.62
CA MET A 554 3.59 -7.93 29.91
C MET A 554 2.84 -8.17 28.60
N GLY A 555 3.16 -9.23 27.86
CA GLY A 555 2.46 -9.59 26.63
C GLY A 555 0.96 -9.79 26.82
N GLN A 556 0.54 -10.31 28.00
CA GLN A 556 -0.87 -10.51 28.32
C GLN A 556 -1.67 -9.18 28.41
N LYS A 557 -1.04 -8.04 28.67
CA LYS A 557 -1.74 -6.74 28.69
C LYS A 557 -2.32 -6.38 27.32
N LEU A 558 -1.70 -6.83 26.23
CA LEU A 558 -2.18 -6.62 24.87
C LEU A 558 -3.50 -7.36 24.58
N LEU A 559 -3.80 -8.42 25.33
CA LEU A 559 -5.06 -9.15 25.23
C LEU A 559 -6.25 -8.38 25.81
N ALA A 560 -6.00 -7.33 26.60
CA ALA A 560 -7.04 -6.44 27.13
C ALA A 560 -7.49 -5.41 26.08
N SER A 561 -7.82 -5.85 24.89
CA SER A 561 -8.31 -5.00 23.79
C SER A 561 -9.83 -4.89 23.81
N ASP A 562 -10.36 -3.70 23.46
CA ASP A 562 -11.81 -3.47 23.29
C ASP A 562 -12.39 -4.25 22.09
N LYS A 563 -11.49 -4.74 21.20
CA LYS A 563 -11.83 -5.58 20.04
C LYS A 563 -12.17 -7.02 20.41
N VAL A 564 -11.86 -7.44 21.62
CA VAL A 564 -12.01 -8.83 22.08
C VAL A 564 -13.08 -8.91 23.15
N SER A 565 -14.05 -9.81 22.95
CA SER A 565 -15.10 -10.04 23.96
C SER A 565 -14.52 -10.53 25.29
N PRO A 566 -15.16 -10.27 26.44
CA PRO A 566 -14.68 -10.79 27.73
C PRO A 566 -14.53 -12.31 27.77
N ALA A 567 -15.40 -13.05 27.09
CA ALA A 567 -15.34 -14.50 27.02
C ALA A 567 -14.14 -14.99 26.19
N ASP A 568 -13.89 -14.37 25.04
CA ASP A 568 -12.75 -14.71 24.20
C ASP A 568 -11.43 -14.27 24.85
N ARG A 569 -11.43 -13.16 25.58
CA ARG A 569 -10.27 -12.71 26.37
C ARG A 569 -9.87 -13.75 27.41
N LEU A 570 -10.83 -14.36 28.10
CA LEU A 570 -10.54 -15.43 29.06
C LEU A 570 -9.89 -16.64 28.38
N ARG A 571 -10.40 -17.06 27.21
CA ARG A 571 -9.80 -18.14 26.42
C ARG A 571 -8.39 -17.81 25.95
N LEU A 572 -8.16 -16.54 25.54
CA LEU A 572 -6.83 -16.08 25.15
C LEU A 572 -5.86 -16.09 26.33
N TYR A 573 -6.30 -15.75 27.54
CA TYR A 573 -5.45 -15.87 28.73
C TYR A 573 -5.10 -17.34 29.00
N ASP A 574 -6.04 -18.26 28.89
CA ASP A 574 -5.79 -19.69 29.08
C ASP A 574 -4.73 -20.19 28.09
N LEU A 575 -4.89 -19.87 26.79
CA LEU A 575 -3.94 -20.23 25.74
C LEU A 575 -2.55 -19.56 25.95
N TYR A 576 -2.54 -18.31 26.36
CA TYR A 576 -1.31 -17.57 26.63
C TYR A 576 -0.50 -18.23 27.75
N PHE A 577 -1.14 -18.56 28.87
CA PHE A 577 -0.48 -19.23 29.99
C PHE A 577 -0.14 -20.69 29.69
N GLU A 578 -0.93 -21.37 28.85
CA GLU A 578 -0.58 -22.71 28.35
C GLU A 578 0.71 -22.69 27.54
N ALA A 579 0.84 -21.74 26.60
CA ALA A 579 2.05 -21.55 25.81
C ALA A 579 3.28 -21.26 26.69
N LEU A 580 3.14 -20.42 27.72
CA LEU A 580 4.22 -20.13 28.66
C LEU A 580 4.63 -21.38 29.47
N ARG A 581 3.66 -22.17 29.96
CA ARG A 581 3.95 -23.43 30.67
C ARG A 581 4.68 -24.43 29.78
N ALA A 582 4.21 -24.60 28.54
CA ALA A 582 4.84 -25.48 27.57
C ALA A 582 6.27 -25.03 27.23
N GLY A 583 6.48 -23.72 27.04
CA GLY A 583 7.81 -23.15 26.79
C GLY A 583 8.77 -23.38 27.96
N HIS A 584 8.33 -23.21 29.21
CA HIS A 584 9.17 -23.48 30.38
C HIS A 584 9.47 -24.97 30.57
N ALA A 585 8.51 -25.86 30.26
CA ALA A 585 8.74 -27.29 30.29
C ALA A 585 9.80 -27.70 29.24
N GLY A 586 9.71 -27.15 28.01
CA GLY A 586 10.73 -27.38 26.99
C GLY A 586 12.10 -26.88 27.41
N GLN A 587 12.20 -25.68 27.97
CA GLN A 587 13.47 -25.13 28.47
C GLN A 587 14.07 -26.01 29.61
N ALA A 588 13.22 -26.54 30.50
CA ALA A 588 13.70 -27.44 31.57
C ALA A 588 14.33 -28.71 31.02
N LEU A 589 13.74 -29.28 29.97
CA LEU A 589 14.28 -30.47 29.29
C LEU A 589 15.57 -30.14 28.53
N ASP A 590 15.63 -28.97 27.90
CA ASP A 590 16.84 -28.52 27.20
C ASP A 590 18.02 -28.33 28.17
N LEU A 591 17.78 -27.76 29.34
CA LEU A 591 18.77 -27.57 30.40
C LEU A 591 19.25 -28.86 31.02
N GLU A 592 18.41 -29.89 31.09
CA GLU A 592 18.79 -31.24 31.55
C GLU A 592 19.71 -31.90 30.53
N GLY A 593 19.52 -31.64 29.25
CA GLY A 593 20.24 -32.25 28.14
C GLY A 593 19.59 -33.55 27.64
N PHE A 594 20.02 -33.97 26.47
CA PHE A 594 19.52 -35.17 25.79
C PHE A 594 20.62 -36.17 25.47
N ASP A 595 21.81 -35.98 26.01
CA ASP A 595 22.99 -36.82 25.68
C ASP A 595 22.72 -38.31 25.93
N ASP A 596 22.14 -38.65 27.09
CA ASP A 596 21.80 -40.02 27.45
C ASP A 596 20.78 -40.65 26.48
N VAL A 597 19.79 -39.86 26.04
CA VAL A 597 18.74 -40.30 25.10
C VAL A 597 19.32 -40.51 23.71
N VAL A 598 20.21 -39.63 23.28
CA VAL A 598 20.92 -39.72 21.99
C VAL A 598 21.86 -40.94 21.99
N ASP A 599 22.64 -41.10 23.02
CA ASP A 599 23.57 -42.24 23.16
C ASP A 599 22.80 -43.57 23.14
N ASP A 600 21.72 -43.67 23.88
CA ASP A 600 20.83 -44.83 23.90
C ASP A 600 20.19 -45.13 22.53
N ALA A 601 19.78 -44.11 21.78
CA ALA A 601 19.20 -44.27 20.46
C ALA A 601 20.26 -44.71 19.43
N VAL A 602 21.46 -44.13 19.51
CA VAL A 602 22.61 -44.55 18.68
C VAL A 602 23.01 -45.99 18.94
N GLU A 603 23.10 -46.40 20.21
CA GLU A 603 23.41 -47.77 20.58
C GLU A 603 22.37 -48.79 20.09
N ARG A 604 21.10 -48.40 20.09
CA ARG A 604 19.99 -49.23 19.59
C ARG A 604 19.81 -49.19 18.08
N GLY A 605 20.48 -48.28 17.38
CA GLY A 605 20.29 -48.03 15.94
C GLY A 605 18.89 -47.54 15.61
N ASP A 606 18.22 -46.86 16.54
CA ASP A 606 16.83 -46.38 16.44
C ASP A 606 16.79 -44.87 16.30
N GLY A 607 17.04 -44.42 15.07
CA GLY A 607 16.97 -42.99 14.74
C GLY A 607 15.54 -42.40 14.74
N ASP A 608 14.50 -43.25 14.76
CA ASP A 608 13.10 -42.80 14.75
C ASP A 608 12.61 -42.48 16.18
N SER A 609 13.36 -42.81 17.22
CA SER A 609 13.03 -42.51 18.62
C SER A 609 13.57 -41.17 19.12
N LEU A 610 14.29 -40.43 18.26
CA LEU A 610 14.78 -39.06 18.49
C LEU A 610 13.82 -38.04 17.85
#